data_895b49945e2e8f2eada4ef61f366bf93
#
_entry.id   895b49945e2e8f2eada4ef61f366bf93
#
_cell.length_a   1.000
_cell.length_b   1.000
_cell.length_c   1.000
_cell.angle_alpha   90.00
_cell.angle_beta   90.00
_cell.angle_gamma   90.00
#
_symmetry.space_group_name_H-M   'P 1'
#
loop_
_entity.id
_entity.type
_entity.pdbx_description
1 polymer ?
#
loop_
_entity_poly.entity_id
_entity_poly.type
_entity_poly.pdbx_seq_one_letter_code
_entity_poly.pdbx_strand_id
1 'polypeptide(L)'
;MDTSDFKITFLGQSVLRYEVPLDIYNTINTIYESNYAQLPKANPQLVGKIEKEHSLFFDGPPNNKMNPHDLLSRNVIQWFMGKFRHYLEWNKVKGYKMHLNSVWVNTMFEHEYNPVHVHQGSLFTGLSSVMI
;
A
#
# COMPACT_ATOMS: atom_id res chain seq x y z
N MET A 1 -18.64 12.24 23.94
CA MET A 1 -17.65 12.97 24.73
C MET A 1 -17.42 14.31 24.04
N ASP A 2 -17.75 15.37 24.72
CA ASP A 2 -17.54 16.73 24.21
C ASP A 2 -16.02 17.00 24.21
N THR A 3 -15.45 17.32 23.08
CA THR A 3 -14.01 17.56 22.89
C THR A 3 -13.66 19.06 22.93
N SER A 4 -14.62 19.93 23.34
CA SER A 4 -14.43 21.37 23.33
C SER A 4 -13.36 21.86 24.32
N ASP A 5 -13.09 21.07 25.36
CA ASP A 5 -12.25 21.48 26.50
C ASP A 5 -10.80 20.99 26.44
N PHE A 6 -10.39 20.28 25.37
CA PHE A 6 -9.00 19.83 25.21
C PHE A 6 -8.47 19.97 23.79
N LYS A 7 -7.18 20.23 23.70
CA LYS A 7 -6.43 20.31 22.45
C LYS A 7 -5.55 19.08 22.32
N ILE A 8 -5.75 18.33 21.23
CA ILE A 8 -4.85 17.22 20.88
C ILE A 8 -3.70 17.78 20.05
N THR A 9 -2.48 17.54 20.51
CA THR A 9 -1.26 17.86 19.76
C THR A 9 -0.53 16.56 19.42
N PHE A 10 -0.34 16.30 18.14
CA PHE A 10 0.44 15.17 17.66
C PHE A 10 1.91 15.56 17.57
N LEU A 11 2.77 14.86 18.31
CA LEU A 11 4.21 15.12 18.38
C LEU A 11 5.04 14.19 17.46
N GLY A 12 4.39 13.50 16.54
CA GLY A 12 5.05 12.54 15.66
C GLY A 12 4.27 12.27 14.37
N GLN A 13 4.67 11.24 13.67
CA GLN A 13 3.96 10.80 12.47
C GLN A 13 2.59 10.24 12.84
N SER A 14 1.57 10.64 12.09
CA SER A 14 0.22 10.13 12.28
C SER A 14 0.04 8.79 11.54
N VAL A 15 -0.75 7.90 12.15
CA VAL A 15 -1.21 6.67 11.53
C VAL A 15 -2.74 6.71 11.53
N LEU A 16 -3.33 6.56 10.35
CA LEU A 16 -4.78 6.42 10.23
C LEU A 16 -5.11 4.95 9.92
N ARG A 17 -6.07 4.41 10.66
CA ARG A 17 -6.60 3.08 10.46
C ARG A 17 -7.96 3.17 9.79
N TYR A 18 -8.19 2.33 8.79
CA TYR A 18 -9.46 2.22 8.08
C TYR A 18 -9.93 0.78 8.05
N GLU A 19 -11.23 0.59 8.12
CA GLU A 19 -11.82 -0.69 7.78
C GLU A 19 -11.87 -0.83 6.25
N VAL A 20 -11.38 -1.95 5.75
CA VAL A 20 -11.44 -2.27 4.33
C VAL A 20 -12.81 -2.86 4.02
N PRO A 21 -13.57 -2.29 3.07
CA PRO A 21 -14.83 -2.88 2.64
C PRO A 21 -14.63 -4.32 2.13
N LEU A 22 -15.58 -5.18 2.45
CA LEU A 22 -15.47 -6.61 2.14
C LEU A 22 -15.35 -6.89 0.63
N ASP A 23 -15.99 -6.09 -0.19
CA ASP A 23 -15.88 -6.18 -1.66
C ASP A 23 -14.49 -5.84 -2.16
N ILE A 24 -13.83 -4.82 -1.59
CA ILE A 24 -12.45 -4.45 -1.89
C ILE A 24 -11.50 -5.58 -1.47
N TYR A 25 -11.66 -6.08 -0.24
CA TYR A 25 -10.87 -7.21 0.26
C TYR A 25 -11.01 -8.44 -0.63
N ASN A 26 -12.24 -8.86 -0.91
CA ASN A 26 -12.52 -10.03 -1.73
C ASN A 26 -11.98 -9.88 -3.16
N THR A 27 -12.05 -8.69 -3.72
CA THR A 27 -11.50 -8.42 -5.06
C THR A 27 -9.99 -8.64 -5.07
N ILE A 28 -9.26 -8.07 -4.10
CA ILE A 28 -7.80 -8.24 -4.01
C ILE A 28 -7.44 -9.70 -3.79
N ASN A 29 -8.12 -10.38 -2.86
CA ASN A 29 -7.86 -11.77 -2.54
C ASN A 29 -8.11 -12.68 -3.76
N THR A 30 -9.21 -12.47 -4.46
CA THR A 30 -9.52 -13.24 -5.69
C THR A 30 -8.46 -13.02 -6.77
N ILE A 31 -8.03 -11.79 -6.99
CA ILE A 31 -6.96 -11.47 -7.95
C ILE A 31 -5.67 -12.20 -7.57
N TYR A 32 -5.29 -12.14 -6.29
CA TYR A 32 -4.08 -12.77 -5.80
C TYR A 32 -4.14 -14.31 -5.96
N GLU A 33 -5.18 -14.95 -5.45
CA GLU A 33 -5.33 -16.40 -5.49
C GLU A 33 -5.42 -16.94 -6.94
N SER A 34 -6.14 -16.23 -7.80
CA SER A 34 -6.31 -16.67 -9.20
C SER A 34 -5.05 -16.51 -10.06
N ASN A 35 -4.12 -15.64 -9.67
CA ASN A 35 -2.95 -15.30 -10.48
C ASN A 35 -1.62 -15.64 -9.79
N TYR A 36 -1.66 -16.18 -8.58
CA TYR A 36 -0.50 -16.38 -7.72
C TYR A 36 0.74 -16.92 -8.44
N ALA A 37 0.58 -18.00 -9.22
CA ALA A 37 1.69 -18.64 -9.91
C ALA A 37 2.32 -17.81 -11.05
N GLN A 38 1.63 -16.76 -11.49
CA GLN A 38 2.03 -15.91 -12.62
C GLN A 38 2.49 -14.53 -12.17
N LEU A 39 2.24 -14.16 -10.91
CA LEU A 39 2.61 -12.86 -10.40
C LEU A 39 4.12 -12.70 -10.30
N PRO A 40 4.67 -11.54 -10.69
CA PRO A 40 6.08 -11.25 -10.51
C PRO A 40 6.45 -11.27 -9.03
N LYS A 41 7.65 -11.76 -8.73
CA LYS A 41 8.19 -11.67 -7.37
C LYS A 41 8.62 -10.25 -7.05
N ALA A 42 8.25 -9.78 -5.87
CA ALA A 42 8.64 -8.47 -5.35
C ALA A 42 9.93 -8.51 -4.51
N ASN A 43 10.34 -9.69 -4.04
CA ASN A 43 11.50 -9.90 -3.16
C ASN A 43 12.78 -9.15 -3.56
N PRO A 44 13.17 -9.05 -4.85
CA PRO A 44 14.40 -8.35 -5.22
C PRO A 44 14.41 -6.86 -4.88
N GLN A 45 13.26 -6.28 -4.61
CA GLN A 45 13.07 -4.85 -4.36
C GLN A 45 12.73 -4.56 -2.90
N LEU A 46 12.48 -5.59 -2.12
CA LEU A 46 12.03 -5.48 -0.74
C LEU A 46 13.12 -5.94 0.22
N VAL A 47 13.08 -5.41 1.43
CA VAL A 47 13.97 -5.81 2.51
C VAL A 47 13.30 -6.89 3.36
N GLY A 48 14.10 -7.74 3.98
CA GLY A 48 13.60 -8.77 4.87
C GLY A 48 13.86 -10.18 4.38
N LYS A 49 13.27 -11.13 5.08
CA LYS A 49 13.31 -12.55 4.75
C LYS A 49 11.88 -13.05 4.65
N ILE A 50 11.28 -12.83 3.49
CA ILE A 50 9.94 -13.31 3.15
C ILE A 50 10.05 -14.03 1.81
N GLU A 51 9.68 -15.30 1.78
CA GLU A 51 9.82 -16.11 0.57
C GLU A 51 8.76 -15.78 -0.48
N LYS A 52 7.54 -15.49 -0.02
CA LYS A 52 6.38 -15.26 -0.89
C LYS A 52 5.96 -13.80 -0.89
N GLU A 53 6.68 -13.01 -1.65
CA GLU A 53 6.36 -11.62 -1.95
C GLU A 53 6.05 -11.47 -3.43
N HIS A 54 4.80 -11.10 -3.74
CA HIS A 54 4.33 -11.00 -5.12
C HIS A 54 3.82 -9.60 -5.41
N SER A 55 4.28 -9.03 -6.53
CA SER A 55 3.84 -7.72 -6.99
C SER A 55 2.46 -7.82 -7.64
N LEU A 56 1.54 -6.97 -7.19
CA LEU A 56 0.26 -6.72 -7.88
C LEU A 56 0.34 -5.49 -8.78
N PHE A 57 1.25 -4.58 -8.49
CA PHE A 57 1.48 -3.39 -9.29
C PHE A 57 2.87 -2.82 -9.03
N PHE A 58 3.53 -2.40 -10.08
CA PHE A 58 4.78 -1.64 -10.02
C PHE A 58 4.85 -0.68 -11.21
N ASP A 59 5.02 0.61 -10.93
CA ASP A 59 5.23 1.61 -11.97
C ASP A 59 6.70 1.67 -12.37
N GLY A 60 7.08 0.80 -13.25
CA GLY A 60 8.43 0.70 -13.79
C GLY A 60 8.40 0.41 -15.30
N PRO A 61 9.56 0.37 -15.95
CA PRO A 61 9.62 0.06 -17.38
C PRO A 61 8.93 -1.28 -17.65
N PRO A 62 8.19 -1.41 -18.77
CA PRO A 62 7.31 -2.53 -19.06
C PRO A 62 8.11 -3.79 -19.46
N ASN A 63 8.85 -4.35 -18.50
CA ASN A 63 9.55 -5.62 -18.72
C ASN A 63 8.69 -6.84 -18.35
N ASN A 64 7.45 -6.62 -17.90
CA ASN A 64 6.56 -7.70 -17.51
C ASN A 64 5.39 -7.80 -18.47
N LYS A 65 5.16 -9.02 -18.94
CA LYS A 65 4.02 -9.41 -19.81
C LYS A 65 2.65 -9.22 -19.12
N MET A 66 2.63 -8.95 -17.82
CA MET A 66 1.45 -8.58 -17.05
C MET A 66 1.58 -7.14 -16.63
N ASN A 67 0.67 -6.30 -17.10
CA ASN A 67 0.48 -4.98 -16.54
C ASN A 67 -0.41 -5.13 -15.30
N PRO A 68 0.10 -4.93 -14.07
CA PRO A 68 -0.70 -5.12 -12.86
C PRO A 68 -1.88 -4.14 -12.75
N HIS A 69 -1.88 -3.05 -13.51
CA HIS A 69 -3.07 -2.20 -13.66
C HIS A 69 -4.27 -2.97 -14.21
N ASP A 70 -4.03 -3.96 -15.05
CA ASP A 70 -5.09 -4.79 -15.61
C ASP A 70 -5.66 -5.78 -14.57
N LEU A 71 -4.91 -6.05 -13.50
CA LEU A 71 -5.33 -6.93 -12.42
C LEU A 71 -6.07 -6.17 -11.31
N LEU A 72 -5.56 -5.01 -10.91
CA LEU A 72 -6.22 -4.20 -9.90
C LEU A 72 -7.38 -3.43 -10.52
N SER A 73 -8.59 -3.78 -10.12
CA SER A 73 -9.77 -3.05 -10.57
C SER A 73 -9.66 -1.57 -10.23
N ARG A 74 -10.22 -0.72 -11.08
CA ARG A 74 -10.28 0.73 -10.87
C ARG A 74 -10.85 1.09 -9.49
N ASN A 75 -11.83 0.34 -9.01
CA ASN A 75 -12.45 0.57 -7.71
C ASN A 75 -11.48 0.37 -6.56
N VAL A 76 -10.64 -0.68 -6.62
CA VAL A 76 -9.60 -0.93 -5.61
C VAL A 76 -8.60 0.22 -5.57
N ILE A 77 -8.08 0.62 -6.73
CA ILE A 77 -7.12 1.74 -6.83
C ILE A 77 -7.75 3.02 -6.30
N GLN A 78 -8.97 3.34 -6.70
CA GLN A 78 -9.67 4.56 -6.26
C GLN A 78 -9.93 4.56 -4.76
N TRP A 79 -10.26 3.41 -4.17
CA TRP A 79 -10.45 3.31 -2.73
C TRP A 79 -9.16 3.65 -1.97
N PHE A 80 -8.03 3.02 -2.31
CA PHE A 80 -6.73 3.32 -1.67
C PHE A 80 -6.32 4.77 -1.88
N MET A 81 -6.40 5.27 -3.10
CA MET A 81 -6.06 6.66 -3.41
C MET A 81 -6.94 7.65 -2.64
N GLY A 82 -8.20 7.31 -2.40
CA GLY A 82 -9.11 8.08 -1.55
C GLY A 82 -8.63 8.12 -0.09
N LYS A 83 -8.14 6.99 0.45
CA LYS A 83 -7.61 6.92 1.82
C LYS A 83 -6.29 7.69 1.97
N PHE A 84 -5.40 7.61 1.00
CA PHE A 84 -4.18 8.43 0.98
C PHE A 84 -4.50 9.92 0.91
N ARG A 85 -5.48 10.33 0.10
CA ARG A 85 -5.93 11.72 0.05
C ARG A 85 -6.46 12.18 1.40
N HIS A 86 -7.31 11.39 2.04
CA HIS A 86 -7.82 11.69 3.38
C HIS A 86 -6.68 11.83 4.40
N TYR A 87 -5.67 10.97 4.35
CA TYR A 87 -4.48 11.07 5.19
C TYR A 87 -3.74 12.41 4.98
N LEU A 88 -3.55 12.83 3.74
CA LEU A 88 -2.90 14.10 3.42
C LEU A 88 -3.73 15.30 3.88
N GLU A 89 -5.04 15.26 3.68
CA GLU A 89 -5.97 16.29 4.16
C GLU A 89 -5.96 16.39 5.69
N TRP A 90 -5.99 15.25 6.38
CA TRP A 90 -5.87 15.19 7.84
C TRP A 90 -4.58 15.85 8.33
N ASN A 91 -3.47 15.62 7.66
CA ASN A 91 -2.17 16.22 7.96
C ASN A 91 -2.00 17.64 7.39
N LYS A 92 -3.06 18.22 6.80
CA LYS A 92 -3.08 19.57 6.23
C LYS A 92 -2.05 19.78 5.11
N VAL A 93 -1.66 18.72 4.40
CA VAL A 93 -0.78 18.78 3.25
C VAL A 93 -1.55 19.32 2.05
N LYS A 94 -0.97 20.28 1.34
CA LYS A 94 -1.58 20.94 0.17
C LYS A 94 -0.61 20.94 -1.02
N GLY A 95 -1.13 21.16 -2.22
CA GLY A 95 -0.32 21.34 -3.43
C GLY A 95 0.43 20.09 -3.86
N TYR A 96 -0.15 18.90 -3.63
CA TYR A 96 0.45 17.62 -3.98
C TYR A 96 -0.15 17.00 -5.25
N LYS A 97 0.63 16.17 -5.90
CA LYS A 97 0.15 15.18 -6.85
C LYS A 97 0.44 13.79 -6.29
N MET A 98 -0.54 12.89 -6.38
CA MET A 98 -0.35 11.51 -5.95
C MET A 98 -0.19 10.59 -7.15
N HIS A 99 0.69 9.64 -6.97
CA HIS A 99 0.98 8.60 -7.93
C HIS A 99 1.08 7.26 -7.21
N LEU A 100 0.42 6.23 -7.72
CA LEU A 100 0.57 4.88 -7.20
C LEU A 100 1.88 4.30 -7.75
N ASN A 101 2.79 3.95 -6.86
CA ASN A 101 4.11 3.44 -7.24
C ASN A 101 4.14 1.91 -7.27
N SER A 102 3.66 1.28 -6.21
CA SER A 102 3.70 -0.18 -6.10
C SER A 102 2.64 -0.73 -5.16
N VAL A 103 2.21 -1.94 -5.43
CA VAL A 103 1.36 -2.75 -4.55
C VAL A 103 1.89 -4.18 -4.60
N TRP A 104 2.08 -4.78 -3.45
CA TRP A 104 2.51 -6.19 -3.34
C TRP A 104 1.80 -6.90 -2.21
N VAL A 105 1.82 -8.23 -2.25
CA VAL A 105 1.28 -9.10 -1.21
C VAL A 105 2.42 -9.91 -0.60
N ASN A 106 2.50 -9.88 0.72
CA ASN A 106 3.41 -10.70 1.50
C ASN A 106 2.64 -11.83 2.16
N THR A 107 3.07 -13.06 1.91
CA THR A 107 2.62 -14.23 2.68
C THR A 107 3.77 -14.64 3.58
N MET A 108 3.66 -14.34 4.86
CA MET A 108 4.72 -14.59 5.85
C MET A 108 4.48 -15.91 6.57
N PHE A 109 5.53 -16.69 6.71
CA PHE A 109 5.56 -17.92 7.46
C PHE A 109 6.38 -17.76 8.76
N GLU A 110 6.38 -18.78 9.60
CA GLU A 110 7.18 -18.82 10.82
C GLU A 110 8.66 -18.58 10.48
N HIS A 111 9.35 -17.77 11.30
CA HIS A 111 10.75 -17.35 11.13
C HIS A 111 11.01 -16.41 9.93
N GLU A 112 9.99 -15.97 9.22
CA GLU A 112 10.11 -14.88 8.26
C GLU A 112 9.88 -13.53 8.94
N TYR A 113 10.49 -12.49 8.41
CA TYR A 113 10.37 -11.15 8.97
C TYR A 113 10.58 -10.07 7.92
N ASN A 114 9.94 -8.95 8.19
CA ASN A 114 10.22 -7.69 7.51
C ASN A 114 10.86 -6.73 8.53
N PRO A 115 12.14 -6.38 8.38
CA PRO A 115 12.83 -5.53 9.35
C PRO A 115 12.29 -4.11 9.32
N VAL A 116 12.57 -3.36 10.37
CA VAL A 116 12.37 -1.91 10.36
C VAL A 116 13.21 -1.30 9.23
N HIS A 117 12.56 -0.56 8.36
CA HIS A 117 13.19 0.06 7.20
C HIS A 117 12.54 1.41 6.89
N VAL A 118 13.17 2.16 6.01
CA VAL A 118 12.67 3.45 5.53
C VAL A 118 12.40 3.38 4.03
N HIS A 119 11.37 4.06 3.61
CA HIS A 119 11.11 4.30 2.20
C HIS A 119 11.70 5.65 1.82
N GLN A 120 12.75 5.64 1.01
CA GLN A 120 13.42 6.84 0.55
C GLN A 120 13.31 6.99 -0.96
N GLY A 121 13.03 8.18 -1.40
CA GLY A 121 13.12 8.59 -2.80
C GLY A 121 13.85 9.93 -2.91
N SER A 122 14.70 10.09 -3.90
CA SER A 122 15.48 11.31 -4.11
C SER A 122 14.63 12.52 -4.47
N LEU A 123 13.42 12.32 -4.97
CA LEU A 123 12.54 13.37 -5.50
C LEU A 123 11.11 13.33 -4.96
N PHE A 124 10.76 12.34 -4.14
CA PHE A 124 9.38 12.13 -3.71
C PHE A 124 9.30 11.78 -2.23
N THR A 125 8.29 12.31 -1.57
CA THR A 125 7.85 11.80 -0.28
C THR A 125 6.81 10.71 -0.51
N GLY A 126 7.04 9.52 0.04
CA GLY A 126 6.14 8.38 -0.09
C GLY A 126 5.16 8.26 1.06
N LEU A 127 3.98 7.74 0.78
CA LEU A 127 3.06 7.19 1.75
C LEU A 127 3.03 5.68 1.59
N SER A 128 2.98 4.97 2.70
CA SER A 128 2.84 3.52 2.71
C SER A 128 1.61 3.12 3.52
N SER A 129 0.97 2.04 3.12
CA SER A 129 -0.12 1.43 3.88
C SER A 129 0.04 -0.08 3.91
N VAL A 130 -0.49 -0.70 4.95
CA VAL A 130 -0.57 -2.15 5.08
C VAL A 130 -2.04 -2.51 5.27
N MET A 131 -2.51 -3.47 4.49
CA MET A 131 -3.80 -4.13 4.66
C MET A 131 -3.55 -5.51 5.27
N ILE A 132 -4.20 -5.81 6.37
CA ILE A 132 -4.14 -7.08 7.10
C ILE A 132 -5.53 -7.63 7.34
#